data_1d48b6a8e536afe06fde3be2e75df664
#
_entry.id   1d48b6a8e536afe06fde3be2e75df664
#
_cell.length_a   1.000
_cell.length_b   1.000
_cell.length_c   1.000
_cell.angle_alpha   90.00
_cell.angle_beta   90.00
_cell.angle_gamma   90.00
#
_symmetry.space_group_name_H-M   'P 1'
#
loop_
_entity.id
_entity.type
_entity.pdbx_description
1 polymer ?
#
loop_
_entity_poly.entity_id
_entity_poly.type
_entity_poly.pdbx_seq_one_letter_code
_entity_poly.pdbx_strand_id
1 'polypeptide(L)'
;MKHIVSFSGGRTSAYLCSLIKELNLDADFIFMDTGAEHPLTYKFIKECNEHFNLNLTCLRVVVNPEKRKGVGYKVVDINEIQQDLQPYYDMCKKYSTPYTHGAFCTKTMKTTPFEKYCKDKYGKGGYNVWLS
;
A
#
# COMPACT_ATOMS: atom_id res chain seq x y z
N MET A 1 1.03 6.67 21.20
CA MET A 1 0.30 6.77 19.92
C MET A 1 0.98 5.90 18.87
N LYS A 2 0.22 5.14 18.14
CA LYS A 2 0.74 4.26 17.11
C LYS A 2 1.14 5.07 15.86
N HIS A 3 2.29 4.74 15.28
CA HIS A 3 2.74 5.33 14.02
C HIS A 3 2.54 4.33 12.90
N ILE A 4 2.00 4.80 11.77
CA ILE A 4 1.77 3.97 10.59
C ILE A 4 2.54 4.59 9.44
N VAL A 5 3.47 3.83 8.86
CA VAL A 5 4.34 4.32 7.79
C VAL A 5 3.91 3.69 6.48
N SER A 6 3.47 4.52 5.54
CA SER A 6 3.12 4.09 4.20
C SER A 6 4.40 4.00 3.36
N PHE A 7 4.83 2.78 3.06
CA PHE A 7 6.04 2.53 2.28
C PHE A 7 5.69 2.44 0.80
N SER A 8 6.23 3.33 0.00
CA SER A 8 5.90 3.41 -1.43
C SER A 8 6.83 2.60 -2.33
N GLY A 9 7.88 2.02 -1.78
CA GLY A 9 8.87 1.28 -2.56
C GLY A 9 9.99 2.13 -3.15
N GLY A 10 9.99 3.43 -2.87
CA GLY A 10 11.05 4.33 -3.33
C GLY A 10 12.15 4.53 -2.29
N ARG A 11 13.25 5.16 -2.72
CA ARG A 11 14.38 5.43 -1.84
C ARG A 11 14.03 6.35 -0.68
N THR A 12 13.20 7.36 -0.93
CA THR A 12 12.75 8.30 0.11
C THR A 12 11.95 7.59 1.18
N SER A 13 11.05 6.69 0.77
CA SER A 13 10.29 5.87 1.71
C SER A 13 11.20 4.96 2.53
N ALA A 14 12.21 4.36 1.89
CA ALA A 14 13.16 3.50 2.59
C ALA A 14 13.95 4.28 3.63
N TYR A 15 14.36 5.50 3.29
CA TYR A 15 15.08 6.37 4.22
C TYR A 15 14.19 6.73 5.41
N LEU A 16 12.93 7.08 5.16
CA LEU A 16 11.97 7.36 6.23
C LEU A 16 11.82 6.15 7.16
N CYS A 17 11.69 4.96 6.60
CA CYS A 17 11.58 3.74 7.41
C CYS A 17 12.81 3.54 8.28
N SER A 18 14.02 3.79 7.76
CA SER A 18 15.24 3.66 8.54
C SER A 18 15.30 4.66 9.69
N LEU A 19 14.86 5.90 9.46
CA LEU A 19 14.80 6.92 10.52
C LEU A 19 13.81 6.54 11.61
N ILE A 20 12.64 6.04 11.24
CA ILE A 20 11.62 5.61 12.20
C ILE A 20 12.16 4.47 13.07
N LYS A 21 12.90 3.53 12.45
CA LYS A 21 13.53 2.44 13.20
C LYS A 21 14.62 2.94 14.14
N GLU A 22 15.44 3.89 13.69
CA GLU A 22 16.47 4.50 14.55
C GLU A 22 15.88 5.22 15.75
N LEU A 23 14.75 5.92 15.56
CA LEU A 23 14.06 6.62 16.64
C LEU A 23 13.32 5.66 17.57
N ASN A 24 13.29 4.38 17.23
CA ASN A 24 12.64 3.33 18.02
C ASN A 24 11.17 3.65 18.33
N LEU A 25 10.47 4.19 17.34
CA LEU A 25 9.05 4.50 17.47
C LEU A 25 8.20 3.24 17.31
N ASP A 26 7.05 3.21 17.98
CA ASP A 26 6.09 2.12 17.82
C ASP A 26 5.37 2.31 16.47
N ALA A 27 5.86 1.67 15.45
CA ALA A 27 5.39 1.87 14.08
C ALA A 27 5.09 0.56 13.37
N ASP A 28 4.04 0.59 12.55
CA ASP A 28 3.74 -0.46 11.58
C ASP A 28 4.06 0.07 10.19
N PHE A 29 4.69 -0.76 9.36
CA PHE A 29 5.07 -0.40 8.00
C PHE A 29 4.15 -1.12 7.04
N ILE A 30 3.53 -0.37 6.12
CA ILE A 30 2.51 -0.91 5.21
C ILE A 30 2.87 -0.54 3.78
N PHE A 31 2.86 -1.54 2.89
CA PHE A 31 3.04 -1.36 1.46
C PHE A 31 1.74 -1.67 0.74
N MET A 32 1.29 -0.73 -0.11
CA MET A 32 0.10 -0.94 -0.96
C MET A 32 0.55 -1.48 -2.31
N ASP A 33 0.31 -2.77 -2.54
CA ASP A 33 0.65 -3.43 -3.80
C ASP A 33 -0.48 -3.22 -4.82
N THR A 34 -0.23 -2.33 -5.79
CA THR A 34 -1.17 -2.12 -6.90
C THR A 34 -1.02 -3.14 -8.01
N GLY A 35 0.05 -3.94 -7.98
CA GLY A 35 0.39 -4.86 -9.06
C GLY A 35 1.08 -4.19 -10.24
N ALA A 36 1.16 -2.86 -10.27
CA ALA A 36 1.65 -2.11 -11.42
C ALA A 36 3.07 -1.56 -11.26
N GLU A 37 3.78 -1.96 -10.22
CA GLU A 37 5.15 -1.52 -10.02
C GLU A 37 6.13 -2.31 -10.89
N HIS A 38 7.28 -1.70 -11.16
CA HIS A 38 8.35 -2.38 -11.90
C HIS A 38 8.88 -3.57 -11.10
N PRO A 39 9.25 -4.70 -11.74
CA PRO A 39 9.78 -5.86 -11.02
C PRO A 39 10.96 -5.54 -10.10
N LEU A 40 11.84 -4.62 -10.49
CA LEU A 40 12.96 -4.20 -9.63
C LEU A 40 12.50 -3.47 -8.37
N THR A 41 11.35 -2.80 -8.44
CA THR A 41 10.76 -2.16 -7.26
C THR A 41 10.31 -3.21 -6.25
N TYR A 42 9.68 -4.27 -6.70
CA TYR A 42 9.30 -5.38 -5.80
C TYR A 42 10.52 -6.02 -5.15
N LYS A 43 11.58 -6.20 -5.91
CA LYS A 43 12.85 -6.72 -5.36
C LYS A 43 13.40 -5.79 -4.28
N PHE A 44 13.42 -4.50 -4.54
CA PHE A 44 13.88 -3.48 -3.59
C PHE A 44 13.05 -3.50 -2.30
N ILE A 45 11.73 -3.62 -2.42
CA ILE A 45 10.84 -3.69 -1.27
C ILE A 45 11.17 -4.89 -0.39
N LYS A 46 11.37 -6.05 -0.99
CA LYS A 46 11.74 -7.27 -0.25
C LYS A 46 13.10 -7.12 0.44
N GLU A 47 14.06 -6.53 -0.25
CA GLU A 47 15.40 -6.27 0.32
C GLU A 47 15.33 -5.28 1.49
N CYS A 48 14.54 -4.20 1.37
CA CYS A 48 14.36 -3.24 2.45
C CYS A 48 13.69 -3.87 3.66
N ASN A 49 12.67 -4.69 3.43
CA ASN A 49 12.00 -5.38 4.52
C ASN A 49 12.95 -6.24 5.32
N GLU A 50 13.83 -6.98 4.63
CA GLU A 50 14.81 -7.84 5.26
C GLU A 50 15.91 -7.02 5.94
N HIS A 51 16.47 -6.04 5.23
CA HIS A 51 17.60 -5.25 5.72
C HIS A 51 17.25 -4.42 6.95
N PHE A 52 16.09 -3.76 6.94
CA PHE A 52 15.65 -2.91 8.05
C PHE A 52 14.76 -3.63 9.05
N ASN A 53 14.45 -4.90 8.81
CA ASN A 53 13.58 -5.69 9.66
C ASN A 53 12.23 -4.99 9.91
N LEU A 54 11.58 -4.57 8.82
CA LEU A 54 10.34 -3.77 8.90
C LEU A 54 9.12 -4.58 9.30
N ASN A 55 9.14 -5.88 9.08
CA ASN A 55 7.97 -6.73 9.22
C ASN A 55 6.77 -6.16 8.44
N LEU A 56 7.03 -5.86 7.16
CA LEU A 56 6.15 -5.10 6.30
C LEU A 56 4.82 -5.82 6.08
N THR A 57 3.72 -5.08 6.26
CA THR A 57 2.39 -5.57 5.92
C THR A 57 2.09 -5.16 4.49
N CYS A 58 1.84 -6.12 3.61
CA CYS A 58 1.54 -5.85 2.21
C CYS A 58 0.04 -5.99 1.98
N LEU A 59 -0.55 -4.98 1.36
CA LEU A 59 -1.97 -4.94 1.05
C LEU A 59 -2.17 -4.87 -0.45
N ARG A 60 -3.15 -5.60 -0.95
CA ARG A 60 -3.55 -5.55 -2.35
C ARG A 60 -4.98 -5.08 -2.44
N VAL A 61 -5.26 -4.20 -3.42
CA VAL A 61 -6.62 -3.72 -3.65
C VAL A 61 -7.50 -4.86 -4.15
N VAL A 62 -8.72 -4.92 -3.65
CA VAL A 62 -9.75 -5.85 -4.11
C VAL A 62 -10.86 -5.02 -4.74
N VAL A 63 -11.05 -5.18 -6.05
CA VAL A 63 -12.04 -4.44 -6.81
C VAL A 63 -13.36 -5.21 -6.79
N ASN A 64 -14.42 -4.60 -6.26
CA ASN A 64 -15.74 -5.18 -6.31
C ASN A 64 -16.37 -4.88 -7.68
N PRO A 65 -16.83 -5.88 -8.44
CA PRO A 65 -17.41 -5.65 -9.75
C PRO A 65 -18.75 -4.89 -9.72
N GLU A 66 -19.44 -4.87 -8.59
CA GLU A 66 -20.70 -4.14 -8.46
C GLU A 66 -20.44 -2.62 -8.41
N LYS A 67 -21.17 -1.87 -9.26
CA LYS A 67 -20.91 -0.43 -9.46
C LYS A 67 -21.03 0.43 -8.21
N ARG A 68 -21.84 0.06 -7.24
CA ARG A 68 -22.09 0.86 -6.04
C ARG A 68 -21.23 0.45 -4.85
N LYS A 69 -20.47 -0.63 -4.97
CA LYS A 69 -19.59 -1.09 -3.93
C LYS A 69 -18.18 -0.62 -4.25
N GLY A 70 -17.54 0.00 -3.29
CA GLY A 70 -16.17 0.50 -3.46
C GLY A 70 -15.14 -0.60 -3.52
N VAL A 71 -13.89 -0.21 -3.36
CA VAL A 71 -12.77 -1.14 -3.32
C VAL A 71 -12.49 -1.54 -1.88
N GLY A 72 -11.95 -2.73 -1.70
CA GLY A 72 -11.48 -3.21 -0.41
C GLY A 72 -9.99 -3.55 -0.47
N TYR A 73 -9.54 -4.31 0.49
CA TYR A 73 -8.15 -4.75 0.56
C TYR A 73 -8.09 -6.23 0.95
N LYS A 74 -6.94 -6.85 0.65
CA LYS A 74 -6.57 -8.10 1.28
C LYS A 74 -5.11 -8.04 1.69
N VAL A 75 -4.75 -8.70 2.78
CA VAL A 75 -3.37 -8.80 3.24
C VAL A 75 -2.71 -9.95 2.47
N VAL A 76 -1.55 -9.67 1.88
CA VAL A 76 -0.77 -10.67 1.15
C VAL A 76 0.60 -10.81 1.79
N ASP A 77 1.21 -11.98 1.64
CA ASP A 77 2.57 -12.23 2.14
C ASP A 77 3.57 -11.45 1.29
N ILE A 78 4.63 -10.94 1.92
CA ILE A 78 5.67 -10.20 1.19
C ILE A 78 6.31 -11.04 0.09
N ASN A 79 6.33 -12.35 0.23
CA ASN A 79 6.86 -13.23 -0.79
C ASN A 79 5.92 -13.39 -1.99
N GLU A 80 4.67 -12.96 -1.85
CA GLU A 80 3.66 -13.02 -2.90
C GLU A 80 3.53 -11.73 -3.70
N ILE A 81 4.15 -10.63 -3.25
CA ILE A 81 4.07 -9.38 -4.00
C ILE A 81 4.85 -9.51 -5.30
N GLN A 82 4.21 -9.15 -6.39
CA GLN A 82 4.80 -9.21 -7.73
C GLN A 82 3.97 -8.37 -8.68
N GLN A 83 4.54 -8.11 -9.85
CA GLN A 83 3.80 -7.40 -10.88
C GLN A 83 2.60 -8.25 -11.32
N ASP A 84 1.41 -7.67 -11.18
CA ASP A 84 0.16 -8.29 -11.57
C ASP A 84 -0.81 -7.18 -11.97
N LEU A 85 -1.06 -7.04 -13.25
CA LEU A 85 -1.90 -5.96 -13.77
C LEU A 85 -3.40 -6.24 -13.66
N GLN A 86 -3.79 -7.39 -13.12
CA GLN A 86 -5.20 -7.74 -13.02
C GLN A 86 -6.02 -6.71 -12.22
N PRO A 87 -5.56 -6.23 -11.03
CA PRO A 87 -6.30 -5.19 -10.33
C PRO A 87 -6.50 -3.93 -11.17
N TYR A 88 -5.48 -3.53 -11.94
CA TYR A 88 -5.57 -2.38 -12.83
C TYR A 88 -6.64 -2.60 -13.91
N TYR A 89 -6.63 -3.77 -14.53
CA TYR A 89 -7.65 -4.11 -15.54
C TYR A 89 -9.04 -4.15 -14.95
N ASP A 90 -9.19 -4.68 -13.73
CA ASP A 90 -10.47 -4.72 -13.03
C ASP A 90 -10.99 -3.30 -12.77
N MET A 91 -10.11 -2.38 -12.40
CA MET A 91 -10.44 -0.97 -12.23
C MET A 91 -10.86 -0.33 -13.54
N CYS A 92 -10.16 -0.63 -14.63
CA CYS A 92 -10.52 -0.11 -15.96
C CYS A 92 -11.89 -0.61 -16.41
N LYS A 93 -12.21 -1.86 -16.13
CA LYS A 93 -13.54 -2.39 -16.42
C LYS A 93 -14.63 -1.66 -15.66
N LYS A 94 -14.38 -1.32 -14.41
CA LYS A 94 -15.38 -0.70 -13.53
C LYS A 94 -15.52 0.81 -13.78
N TYR A 95 -14.41 1.52 -13.99
CA TYR A 95 -14.36 2.97 -14.00
C TYR A 95 -13.85 3.59 -15.30
N SER A 96 -13.64 2.80 -16.35
CA SER A 96 -13.05 3.22 -17.62
C SER A 96 -11.56 3.54 -17.48
N THR A 97 -10.90 3.84 -18.61
CA THR A 97 -9.46 4.11 -18.64
C THR A 97 -9.12 5.43 -17.93
N PRO A 98 -8.15 5.45 -17.03
CA PRO A 98 -7.85 6.63 -16.22
C PRO A 98 -6.91 7.61 -16.92
N TYR A 99 -7.31 8.14 -18.07
CA TYR A 99 -6.42 9.05 -18.84
C TYR A 99 -6.71 10.52 -18.54
N THR A 100 -7.95 10.92 -18.39
CA THR A 100 -8.34 12.31 -18.17
C THR A 100 -8.39 12.66 -16.68
N HIS A 101 -8.86 11.73 -15.88
CA HIS A 101 -9.04 11.91 -14.45
C HIS A 101 -8.21 10.91 -13.66
N GLY A 102 -7.00 10.62 -14.08
CA GLY A 102 -6.13 9.57 -13.57
C GLY A 102 -6.10 9.33 -12.07
N ALA A 103 -6.83 10.15 -11.33
CA ALA A 103 -6.87 10.12 -9.87
C ALA A 103 -7.38 8.80 -9.29
N PHE A 104 -8.16 8.01 -10.01
CA PHE A 104 -8.64 6.76 -9.43
C PHE A 104 -7.49 5.77 -9.17
N CYS A 105 -6.41 5.83 -9.95
CA CYS A 105 -5.26 4.96 -9.74
C CYS A 105 -4.66 5.16 -8.35
N THR A 106 -4.47 6.42 -7.92
CA THR A 106 -3.90 6.71 -6.61
C THR A 106 -4.95 6.55 -5.51
N LYS A 107 -6.09 7.22 -5.66
CA LYS A 107 -7.10 7.22 -4.61
C LYS A 107 -7.73 5.84 -4.41
N THR A 108 -8.17 5.21 -5.49
CA THR A 108 -8.93 3.98 -5.40
C THR A 108 -8.07 2.76 -5.17
N MET A 109 -6.88 2.72 -5.79
CA MET A 109 -6.00 1.56 -5.68
C MET A 109 -5.06 1.61 -4.47
N LYS A 110 -4.81 2.78 -3.91
CA LYS A 110 -3.89 2.93 -2.76
C LYS A 110 -4.59 3.52 -1.54
N THR A 111 -5.11 4.74 -1.67
CA THR A 111 -5.59 5.50 -0.52
C THR A 111 -6.82 4.86 0.12
N THR A 112 -7.83 4.51 -0.66
CA THR A 112 -9.06 3.95 -0.11
C THR A 112 -8.85 2.59 0.56
N PRO A 113 -8.15 1.62 -0.05
CA PRO A 113 -7.86 0.36 0.63
C PRO A 113 -7.01 0.54 1.88
N PHE A 114 -6.03 1.46 1.83
CA PHE A 114 -5.17 1.76 2.97
C PHE A 114 -5.98 2.32 4.14
N GLU A 115 -6.87 3.27 3.88
CA GLU A 115 -7.72 3.86 4.90
C GLU A 115 -8.65 2.82 5.52
N LYS A 116 -9.23 1.94 4.70
CA LYS A 116 -10.09 0.86 5.20
C LYS A 116 -9.33 -0.09 6.11
N TYR A 117 -8.11 -0.46 5.72
CA TYR A 117 -7.27 -1.31 6.55
C TYR A 117 -6.95 -0.66 7.88
N CYS A 118 -6.55 0.61 7.86
CA CYS A 118 -6.23 1.33 9.09
C CYS A 118 -7.43 1.46 10.01
N LYS A 119 -8.59 1.74 9.45
CA LYS A 119 -9.84 1.83 10.22
C LYS A 119 -10.19 0.49 10.85
N ASP A 120 -10.06 -0.60 10.11
CA ASP A 120 -10.37 -1.94 10.61
C ASP A 120 -9.41 -2.38 11.71
N LYS A 121 -8.12 -2.07 11.56
CA LYS A 121 -7.09 -2.53 12.49
C LYS A 121 -6.92 -1.61 13.70
N TYR A 122 -6.98 -0.28 13.49
CA TYR A 122 -6.64 0.69 14.53
C TYR A 122 -7.84 1.50 15.02
N GLY A 123 -8.98 1.40 14.37
CA GLY A 123 -10.17 2.18 14.72
C GLY A 123 -10.12 3.60 14.16
N LYS A 124 -10.98 4.47 14.69
CA LYS A 124 -11.05 5.87 14.25
C LYS A 124 -10.08 6.71 15.09
N GLY A 125 -8.99 7.11 14.50
CA GLY A 125 -7.99 7.94 15.17
C GLY A 125 -7.07 7.13 16.08
N GLY A 126 -6.29 7.82 16.88
CA GLY A 126 -5.33 7.19 17.78
C GLY A 126 -4.04 6.76 17.10
N TYR A 127 -3.78 7.20 15.87
CA TYR A 127 -2.56 6.89 15.14
C TYR A 127 -2.14 8.04 14.25
N ASN A 128 -0.84 8.11 13.94
CA ASN A 128 -0.27 9.05 12.98
C ASN A 128 0.14 8.31 11.71
N VAL A 129 -0.10 8.90 10.55
CA VAL A 129 0.31 8.32 9.26
C VAL A 129 1.47 9.13 8.69
N TRP A 130 2.54 8.43 8.34
CA TRP A 130 3.71 9.01 7.69
C TRP A 130 3.68 8.62 6.22
N LEU A 131 3.59 9.62 5.36
CA LEU A 131 3.60 9.45 3.91
C LEU A 131 4.92 9.94 3.34
N SER A 132 5.35 9.29 2.27
CA SER A 132 6.57 9.70 1.57
C SER A 132 6.35 9.78 0.07
#